data_85437680d102763a4c008d6f9a829157
#
_entry.id   85437680d102763a4c008d6f9a829157
#
_cell.length_a   1.000
_cell.length_b   1.000
_cell.length_c   1.000
_cell.angle_alpha   90.00
_cell.angle_beta   90.00
_cell.angle_gamma   90.00
#
_symmetry.space_group_name_H-M   'P 1'
#
loop_
_entity.id
_entity.type
_entity.pdbx_description
1 polymer ?
#
loop_
_entity_poly.entity_id
_entity_poly.type
_entity_poly.pdbx_seq_one_letter_code
_entity_poly.pdbx_strand_id
1 'polypeptide(L)'
;MLSKTLAIVLAGGVGSRLQPLTNQRAKPAVPVGGKYRIIDFTLTNCLHSGLRRILVLTQYKSHSLQKHLRDGWSIFNPELGEYITPIPPQMRTGDNWYSGTANAIYQNLYLIERSDADWVVILSGDHIYRMDYAPMIKFHKQSGASATIACMDVPIKEANQFGIMTLDDTGKVAAFDEKPDNPTPVANNPDLALASMGIYVFSTKDLLDAINQDHNDSTSGHDFGKNILPKMIDTQSVYGYQFGGDSGRVSPDKYWRDVGTLDAY
;
A
#
# COMPACT_ATOMS: atom_id res chain seq x y z
N MET A 1 -16.43 -11.80 3.43
CA MET A 1 -15.56 -10.85 2.71
C MET A 1 -14.32 -10.53 3.51
N LEU A 2 -14.39 -9.80 4.61
CA LEU A 2 -13.18 -9.37 5.35
C LEU A 2 -12.37 -10.55 5.93
N SER A 3 -13.01 -11.64 6.36
CA SER A 3 -12.35 -12.87 6.81
C SER A 3 -11.52 -13.58 5.72
N LYS A 4 -11.82 -13.31 4.44
CA LYS A 4 -11.09 -13.81 3.28
C LYS A 4 -10.16 -12.74 2.68
N THR A 5 -9.83 -11.71 3.45
CA THR A 5 -8.92 -10.65 3.04
C THR A 5 -7.65 -10.69 3.88
N LEU A 6 -6.50 -10.66 3.22
CA LEU A 6 -5.19 -10.52 3.83
C LEU A 6 -4.69 -9.08 3.63
N ALA A 7 -4.29 -8.41 4.68
CA ALA A 7 -3.61 -7.12 4.58
C ALA A 7 -2.09 -7.31 4.63
N ILE A 8 -1.37 -6.64 3.75
CA ILE A 8 0.09 -6.61 3.74
C ILE A 8 0.55 -5.16 3.83
N VAL A 9 1.27 -4.85 4.90
CA VAL A 9 1.81 -3.51 5.14
C VAL A 9 3.29 -3.51 4.75
N LEU A 10 3.65 -2.71 3.74
CA LEU A 10 5.03 -2.51 3.32
C LEU A 10 5.71 -1.53 4.27
N ALA A 11 6.69 -2.00 5.03
CA ALA A 11 7.33 -1.26 6.12
C ALA A 11 8.87 -1.31 6.03
N GLY A 12 9.43 -1.47 4.82
CA GLY A 12 10.86 -1.70 4.58
C GLY A 12 11.68 -0.46 4.20
N GLY A 13 11.06 0.71 4.03
CA GLY A 13 11.71 1.91 3.51
C GLY A 13 12.83 2.46 4.43
N VAL A 14 13.95 2.87 3.82
CA VAL A 14 15.12 3.46 4.53
C VAL A 14 14.79 4.80 5.17
N GLY A 15 13.95 5.63 4.51
CA GLY A 15 13.55 6.93 5.01
C GLY A 15 14.71 7.95 5.10
N SER A 16 15.65 7.94 4.18
CA SER A 16 16.85 8.80 4.20
C SER A 16 16.53 10.30 4.29
N ARG A 17 15.44 10.74 3.67
CA ARG A 17 14.98 12.14 3.68
C ARG A 17 14.39 12.59 5.04
N LEU A 18 14.16 11.65 5.96
CA LEU A 18 13.68 11.92 7.33
C LEU A 18 14.81 11.90 8.38
N GLN A 19 16.06 11.86 7.96
CA GLN A 19 17.17 11.99 8.90
C GLN A 19 17.13 13.35 9.62
N PRO A 20 17.43 13.42 10.93
CA PRO A 20 18.01 12.34 11.75
C PRO A 20 17.03 11.35 12.38
N LEU A 21 15.70 11.48 12.18
CA LEU A 21 14.66 10.63 12.82
C LEU A 21 14.82 9.15 12.48
N THR A 22 15.34 8.84 11.30
CA THR A 22 15.54 7.47 10.77
C THR A 22 16.96 6.94 10.95
N ASN A 23 17.85 7.66 11.66
CA ASN A 23 19.23 7.20 11.87
C ASN A 23 19.31 5.85 12.59
N GLN A 24 18.35 5.52 13.46
CA GLN A 24 18.36 4.31 14.30
C GLN A 24 17.10 3.45 14.14
N ARG A 25 16.20 3.78 13.19
CA ARG A 25 14.92 3.08 13.01
C ARG A 25 14.39 3.20 11.60
N ALA A 26 13.52 2.26 11.20
CA ALA A 26 12.77 2.34 9.96
C ALA A 26 11.78 3.52 9.98
N LYS A 27 11.45 4.10 8.82
CA LYS A 27 10.50 5.20 8.69
C LYS A 27 9.14 4.91 9.37
N PRO A 28 8.50 3.73 9.21
CA PRO A 28 7.25 3.41 9.89
C PRO A 28 7.33 3.42 11.43
N ALA A 29 8.53 3.29 11.99
CA ALA A 29 8.76 3.30 13.45
C ALA A 29 9.08 4.70 14.02
N VAL A 30 9.04 5.75 13.20
CA VAL A 30 9.25 7.13 13.66
C VAL A 30 8.08 7.53 14.58
N PRO A 31 8.37 8.10 15.79
CA PRO A 31 7.33 8.51 16.74
C PRO A 31 6.44 9.61 16.18
N VAL A 32 5.17 9.59 16.52
CA VAL A 32 4.20 10.65 16.25
C VAL A 32 3.33 10.84 17.49
N GLY A 33 3.05 12.09 17.87
CA GLY A 33 2.15 12.38 18.99
C GLY A 33 2.59 11.76 20.33
N GLY A 34 3.89 11.63 20.55
CA GLY A 34 4.49 11.09 21.77
C GLY A 34 4.67 9.57 21.76
N LYS A 35 3.62 8.79 21.95
CA LYS A 35 3.71 7.31 22.09
C LYS A 35 3.46 6.51 20.81
N TYR A 36 2.81 7.11 19.83
CA TYR A 36 2.46 6.45 18.57
C TYR A 36 3.65 6.40 17.60
N ARG A 37 3.53 5.58 16.56
CA ARG A 37 4.43 5.48 15.42
C ARG A 37 3.66 5.74 14.13
N ILE A 38 4.33 6.13 13.07
CA ILE A 38 3.65 6.38 11.78
C ILE A 38 2.81 5.18 11.35
N ILE A 39 3.32 3.95 11.51
CA ILE A 39 2.59 2.73 11.13
C ILE A 39 1.26 2.56 11.87
N ASP A 40 1.08 3.15 13.06
CA ASP A 40 -0.14 2.98 13.84
C ASP A 40 -1.37 3.54 13.13
N PHE A 41 -1.22 4.53 12.25
CA PHE A 41 -2.31 5.02 11.41
C PHE A 41 -2.83 3.91 10.49
N THR A 42 -1.94 3.26 9.73
CA THR A 42 -2.31 2.15 8.83
C THR A 42 -2.90 0.96 9.59
N LEU A 43 -2.29 0.57 10.71
CA LEU A 43 -2.80 -0.54 11.54
C LEU A 43 -4.14 -0.22 12.18
N THR A 44 -4.35 1.01 12.64
CA THR A 44 -5.64 1.48 13.18
C THR A 44 -6.70 1.47 12.10
N ASN A 45 -6.39 1.91 10.87
CA ASN A 45 -7.29 1.80 9.74
C ASN A 45 -7.66 0.34 9.44
N CYS A 46 -6.71 -0.59 9.46
CA CYS A 46 -6.98 -2.03 9.35
C CYS A 46 -7.94 -2.52 10.42
N LEU A 47 -7.67 -2.17 11.70
CA LEU A 47 -8.50 -2.57 12.84
C LEU A 47 -9.94 -2.06 12.70
N HIS A 48 -10.12 -0.78 12.38
CA HIS A 48 -11.43 -0.16 12.21
C HIS A 48 -12.17 -0.66 10.96
N SER A 49 -11.44 -1.08 9.93
CA SER A 49 -12.00 -1.71 8.73
C SER A 49 -12.41 -3.17 8.94
N GLY A 50 -12.13 -3.75 10.11
CA GLY A 50 -12.40 -5.17 10.38
C GLY A 50 -11.39 -6.14 9.76
N LEU A 51 -10.25 -5.67 9.27
CA LEU A 51 -9.14 -6.51 8.84
C LEU A 51 -8.41 -7.07 10.07
N ARG A 52 -8.23 -8.39 10.10
CA ARG A 52 -7.69 -9.11 11.27
C ARG A 52 -6.47 -9.96 10.96
N ARG A 53 -6.13 -10.09 9.69
CA ARG A 53 -5.02 -10.90 9.19
C ARG A 53 -4.05 -9.97 8.50
N ILE A 54 -2.97 -9.59 9.20
CA ILE A 54 -2.07 -8.52 8.79
C ILE A 54 -0.63 -9.04 8.81
N LEU A 55 0.05 -8.95 7.69
CA LEU A 55 1.49 -9.15 7.56
C LEU A 55 2.17 -7.78 7.44
N VAL A 56 3.24 -7.57 8.19
CA VAL A 56 4.04 -6.34 8.11
C VAL A 56 5.41 -6.71 7.57
N LEU A 57 5.66 -6.43 6.29
CA LEU A 57 6.94 -6.73 5.65
C LEU A 57 7.98 -5.70 6.06
N THR A 58 8.94 -6.13 6.86
CA THR A 58 9.99 -5.27 7.41
C THR A 58 11.32 -5.52 6.70
N GLN A 59 12.20 -4.53 6.67
CA GLN A 59 13.54 -4.68 6.10
C GLN A 59 14.56 -3.89 6.91
N TYR A 60 14.72 -2.61 6.63
CA TYR A 60 15.77 -1.77 7.18
C TYR A 60 15.49 -1.40 8.65
N LYS A 61 16.50 -1.56 9.53
CA LYS A 61 16.46 -1.15 10.97
C LYS A 61 15.14 -1.49 11.69
N SER A 62 14.65 -2.72 11.48
CA SER A 62 13.31 -3.15 11.88
C SER A 62 13.14 -3.43 13.38
N HIS A 63 14.21 -3.51 14.18
CA HIS A 63 14.12 -3.92 15.57
C HIS A 63 13.11 -3.10 16.39
N SER A 64 13.20 -1.76 16.31
CA SER A 64 12.27 -0.88 17.05
C SER A 64 10.83 -0.99 16.58
N LEU A 65 10.61 -1.27 15.27
CA LEU A 65 9.30 -1.52 14.71
C LEU A 65 8.72 -2.85 15.22
N GLN A 66 9.51 -3.93 15.18
CA GLN A 66 9.10 -5.24 15.67
C GLN A 66 8.77 -5.19 17.17
N LYS A 67 9.60 -4.48 17.97
CA LYS A 67 9.31 -4.24 19.39
C LYS A 67 7.97 -3.53 19.57
N HIS A 68 7.71 -2.46 18.81
CA HIS A 68 6.46 -1.71 18.89
C HIS A 68 5.24 -2.56 18.54
N LEU A 69 5.32 -3.37 17.47
CA LEU A 69 4.25 -4.29 17.07
C LEU A 69 3.96 -5.33 18.15
N ARG A 70 4.99 -5.94 18.73
CA ARG A 70 4.83 -6.91 19.81
C ARG A 70 4.20 -6.30 21.06
N ASP A 71 4.70 -5.12 21.48
CA ASP A 71 4.31 -4.52 22.75
C ASP A 71 2.99 -3.75 22.67
N GLY A 72 2.64 -3.18 21.51
CA GLY A 72 1.47 -2.32 21.34
C GLY A 72 0.31 -2.94 20.54
N TRP A 73 0.56 -4.00 19.76
CA TRP A 73 -0.42 -4.56 18.83
C TRP A 73 -0.76 -6.05 19.08
N SER A 74 -0.42 -6.59 20.25
CA SER A 74 -0.82 -7.94 20.66
C SER A 74 -2.27 -7.97 21.16
N ILE A 75 -3.19 -7.46 20.34
CA ILE A 75 -4.62 -7.31 20.65
C ILE A 75 -5.51 -8.32 19.91
N PHE A 76 -4.95 -9.05 18.96
CA PHE A 76 -5.67 -10.04 18.17
C PHE A 76 -5.60 -11.44 18.81
N ASN A 77 -6.62 -12.25 18.54
CA ASN A 77 -6.68 -13.61 19.03
C ASN A 77 -6.20 -14.63 17.97
N PRO A 78 -5.01 -15.22 18.13
CA PRO A 78 -4.49 -16.20 17.19
C PRO A 78 -5.36 -17.48 17.07
N GLU A 79 -6.12 -17.85 18.09
CA GLU A 79 -7.04 -19.00 18.06
C GLU A 79 -8.21 -18.75 17.07
N LEU A 80 -8.55 -17.49 16.81
CA LEU A 80 -9.53 -17.09 15.80
C LEU A 80 -8.90 -16.85 14.42
N GLY A 81 -7.59 -17.12 14.25
CA GLY A 81 -6.85 -16.86 13.03
C GLY A 81 -6.57 -15.36 12.80
N GLU A 82 -6.63 -14.55 13.85
CA GLU A 82 -6.32 -13.13 13.80
C GLU A 82 -4.87 -12.88 14.19
N TYR A 83 -4.17 -12.04 13.44
CA TYR A 83 -2.76 -11.74 13.71
C TYR A 83 -2.28 -10.44 13.10
N ILE A 84 -1.24 -9.85 13.71
CA ILE A 84 -0.30 -8.91 13.11
C ILE A 84 1.09 -9.54 13.24
N THR A 85 1.67 -9.92 12.10
CA THR A 85 2.94 -10.63 12.09
C THR A 85 3.99 -9.84 11.34
N PRO A 86 5.08 -9.37 12.01
CA PRO A 86 6.22 -8.79 11.33
C PRO A 86 7.00 -9.89 10.59
N ILE A 87 7.26 -9.67 9.30
CA ILE A 87 7.99 -10.57 8.43
C ILE A 87 9.30 -9.89 8.00
N PRO A 88 10.44 -10.27 8.54
CA PRO A 88 11.74 -9.83 8.04
C PRO A 88 12.06 -10.51 6.70
N PRO A 89 13.01 -9.99 5.92
CA PRO A 89 13.48 -10.67 4.71
C PRO A 89 13.95 -12.09 5.01
N GLN A 90 13.49 -13.05 4.20
CA GLN A 90 13.72 -14.48 4.42
C GLN A 90 14.81 -15.06 3.53
N MET A 91 15.39 -14.25 2.61
CA MET A 91 16.40 -14.69 1.63
C MET A 91 15.99 -15.95 0.84
N ARG A 92 14.71 -16.08 0.51
CA ARG A 92 14.17 -17.28 -0.15
C ARG A 92 14.51 -17.36 -1.64
N THR A 93 14.95 -16.25 -2.22
CA THR A 93 15.29 -16.12 -3.66
C THR A 93 16.75 -15.76 -3.87
N GLY A 94 17.64 -16.20 -2.99
CA GLY A 94 19.07 -15.87 -2.98
C GLY A 94 19.43 -14.92 -1.83
N ASP A 95 20.68 -14.45 -1.80
CA ASP A 95 21.24 -13.67 -0.68
C ASP A 95 20.84 -12.18 -0.70
N ASN A 96 19.81 -11.81 -1.47
CA ASN A 96 19.41 -10.44 -1.65
C ASN A 96 18.23 -10.05 -0.73
N TRP A 97 18.30 -8.83 -0.22
CA TRP A 97 17.16 -8.17 0.41
C TRP A 97 16.14 -7.79 -0.67
N TYR A 98 14.97 -7.27 -0.24
CA TYR A 98 13.96 -6.83 -1.20
C TYR A 98 14.51 -5.73 -2.12
N SER A 99 14.52 -5.99 -3.42
CA SER A 99 15.01 -5.03 -4.44
C SER A 99 13.95 -3.98 -4.81
N GLY A 100 12.67 -4.26 -4.52
CA GLY A 100 11.54 -3.37 -4.79
C GLY A 100 10.32 -3.80 -4.02
N THR A 101 9.24 -3.03 -4.13
CA THR A 101 7.97 -3.28 -3.43
C THR A 101 7.29 -4.57 -3.91
N ALA A 102 7.33 -4.86 -5.22
CA ALA A 102 6.82 -6.10 -5.79
C ALA A 102 7.70 -7.31 -5.42
N ASN A 103 9.03 -7.14 -5.38
CA ASN A 103 9.93 -8.19 -4.92
C ASN A 103 9.69 -8.57 -3.45
N ALA A 104 9.34 -7.60 -2.60
CA ALA A 104 8.96 -7.89 -1.21
C ALA A 104 7.73 -8.82 -1.15
N ILE A 105 6.75 -8.64 -2.02
CA ILE A 105 5.59 -9.55 -2.13
C ILE A 105 6.03 -10.89 -2.68
N TYR A 106 6.84 -10.92 -3.76
CA TYR A 106 7.31 -12.15 -4.37
C TYR A 106 8.00 -13.08 -3.37
N GLN A 107 8.95 -12.57 -2.59
CA GLN A 107 9.65 -13.37 -1.58
C GLN A 107 8.74 -13.92 -0.48
N ASN A 108 7.50 -13.43 -0.38
CA ASN A 108 6.51 -13.83 0.61
C ASN A 108 5.24 -14.43 0.00
N LEU A 109 5.23 -14.81 -1.29
CA LEU A 109 4.06 -15.40 -1.97
C LEU A 109 3.50 -16.60 -1.22
N TYR A 110 4.36 -17.45 -0.66
CA TYR A 110 3.95 -18.64 0.10
C TYR A 110 3.04 -18.30 1.31
N LEU A 111 3.18 -17.11 1.89
CA LEU A 111 2.29 -16.66 2.97
C LEU A 111 0.91 -16.26 2.43
N ILE A 112 0.88 -15.66 1.24
CA ILE A 112 -0.36 -15.30 0.56
C ILE A 112 -1.12 -16.58 0.18
N GLU A 113 -0.46 -17.53 -0.47
CA GLU A 113 -1.03 -18.82 -0.87
C GLU A 113 -1.59 -19.61 0.32
N ARG A 114 -0.83 -19.69 1.43
CA ARG A 114 -1.26 -20.35 2.66
C ARG A 114 -2.39 -19.62 3.40
N SER A 115 -2.59 -18.37 3.12
CA SER A 115 -3.61 -17.58 3.81
C SER A 115 -5.02 -17.93 3.40
N ASP A 116 -5.22 -18.60 2.26
CA ASP A 116 -6.54 -18.88 1.68
C ASP A 116 -7.41 -17.61 1.55
N ALA A 117 -6.76 -16.48 1.24
CA ALA A 117 -7.41 -15.21 1.03
C ALA A 117 -7.86 -15.07 -0.44
N ASP A 118 -9.09 -14.58 -0.64
CA ASP A 118 -9.60 -14.25 -1.97
C ASP A 118 -9.06 -12.89 -2.44
N TRP A 119 -8.80 -11.99 -1.48
CA TRP A 119 -8.33 -10.62 -1.73
C TRP A 119 -7.11 -10.28 -0.88
N VAL A 120 -6.19 -9.52 -1.47
CA VAL A 120 -5.02 -8.97 -0.79
C VAL A 120 -5.10 -7.44 -0.82
N VAL A 121 -4.98 -6.82 0.34
CA VAL A 121 -4.84 -5.36 0.47
C VAL A 121 -3.38 -5.04 0.73
N ILE A 122 -2.76 -4.25 -0.16
CA ILE A 122 -1.38 -3.79 -0.01
C ILE A 122 -1.40 -2.35 0.45
N LEU A 123 -0.71 -2.07 1.54
CA LEU A 123 -0.71 -0.80 2.24
C LEU A 123 0.71 -0.30 2.47
N SER A 124 0.89 1.01 2.45
CA SER A 124 2.12 1.66 2.90
C SER A 124 2.08 1.86 4.42
N GLY A 125 3.18 1.55 5.11
CA GLY A 125 3.30 1.70 6.56
C GLY A 125 3.81 3.07 7.02
N ASP A 126 3.90 4.03 6.10
CA ASP A 126 4.57 5.32 6.31
C ASP A 126 3.71 6.55 5.94
N HIS A 127 2.40 6.36 5.77
CA HIS A 127 1.43 7.42 5.50
C HIS A 127 0.59 7.74 6.73
N ILE A 128 0.18 9.00 6.87
CA ILE A 128 -0.72 9.49 7.91
C ILE A 128 -2.06 9.83 7.27
N TYR A 129 -3.10 9.09 7.60
CA TYR A 129 -4.46 9.26 7.10
C TYR A 129 -5.45 8.44 7.91
N ARG A 130 -6.74 8.68 7.70
CA ARG A 130 -7.83 7.89 8.26
C ARG A 130 -8.72 7.38 7.12
N MET A 131 -8.86 6.06 7.02
CA MET A 131 -9.66 5.40 5.98
C MET A 131 -10.25 4.08 6.51
N ASP A 132 -11.51 3.81 6.16
CA ASP A 132 -12.11 2.49 6.24
C ASP A 132 -11.89 1.77 4.90
N TYR A 133 -11.16 0.67 4.91
CA TYR A 133 -10.89 -0.11 3.69
C TYR A 133 -12.04 -1.02 3.27
N ALA A 134 -13.01 -1.30 4.15
CA ALA A 134 -14.11 -2.22 3.85
C ALA A 134 -14.96 -1.77 2.64
N PRO A 135 -15.30 -0.48 2.46
CA PRO A 135 -15.99 0.00 1.27
C PRO A 135 -15.17 -0.20 -0.02
N MET A 136 -13.85 0.04 0.03
CA MET A 136 -12.96 -0.18 -1.12
C MET A 136 -12.88 -1.67 -1.52
N ILE A 137 -12.77 -2.57 -0.54
CA ILE A 137 -12.77 -4.03 -0.77
C ILE A 137 -14.13 -4.48 -1.34
N LYS A 138 -15.23 -3.90 -0.86
CA LYS A 138 -16.56 -4.16 -1.39
C LYS A 138 -16.68 -3.69 -2.84
N PHE A 139 -16.20 -2.49 -3.14
CA PHE A 139 -16.16 -1.95 -4.50
C PHE A 139 -15.34 -2.86 -5.44
N HIS A 140 -14.13 -3.25 -5.04
CA HIS A 140 -13.27 -4.17 -5.77
C HIS A 140 -14.00 -5.46 -6.14
N LYS A 141 -14.66 -6.08 -5.16
CA LYS A 141 -15.45 -7.29 -5.38
C LYS A 141 -16.62 -7.07 -6.35
N GLN A 142 -17.35 -5.96 -6.22
CA GLN A 142 -18.53 -5.66 -7.02
C GLN A 142 -18.19 -5.32 -8.47
N SER A 143 -17.07 -4.65 -8.71
CA SER A 143 -16.59 -4.34 -10.05
C SER A 143 -15.94 -5.52 -10.77
N GLY A 144 -15.66 -6.63 -10.07
CA GLY A 144 -14.93 -7.77 -10.63
C GLY A 144 -13.51 -7.39 -11.05
N ALA A 145 -12.90 -6.43 -10.35
CA ALA A 145 -11.59 -5.91 -10.67
C ALA A 145 -10.49 -6.93 -10.39
N SER A 146 -9.43 -6.92 -11.20
CA SER A 146 -8.16 -7.58 -10.90
C SER A 146 -7.35 -6.78 -9.88
N ALA A 147 -7.38 -5.44 -10.01
CA ALA A 147 -6.80 -4.51 -9.06
C ALA A 147 -7.69 -3.27 -8.87
N THR A 148 -7.65 -2.70 -7.67
CA THR A 148 -8.29 -1.40 -7.35
C THR A 148 -7.26 -0.53 -6.67
N ILE A 149 -7.11 0.71 -7.11
CA ILE A 149 -6.14 1.69 -6.62
C ILE A 149 -6.89 2.79 -5.89
N ALA A 150 -6.61 3.03 -4.61
CA ALA A 150 -7.11 4.22 -3.94
C ALA A 150 -6.42 5.46 -4.50
N CYS A 151 -7.20 6.47 -4.85
CA CYS A 151 -6.72 7.70 -5.47
C CYS A 151 -7.38 8.94 -4.87
N MET A 152 -6.72 10.07 -5.00
CA MET A 152 -7.23 11.37 -4.59
C MET A 152 -6.69 12.50 -5.47
N ASP A 153 -7.41 13.59 -5.49
CA ASP A 153 -6.94 14.80 -6.19
C ASP A 153 -5.83 15.47 -5.39
N VAL A 154 -4.76 15.82 -6.06
CA VAL A 154 -3.63 16.60 -5.51
C VAL A 154 -3.33 17.80 -6.39
N PRO A 155 -2.76 18.90 -5.84
CA PRO A 155 -2.31 20.01 -6.66
C PRO A 155 -1.32 19.54 -7.73
N ILE A 156 -1.50 20.00 -8.97
CA ILE A 156 -0.66 19.61 -10.11
C ILE A 156 0.84 19.87 -9.86
N LYS A 157 1.16 20.90 -9.08
CA LYS A 157 2.53 21.28 -8.71
C LYS A 157 3.22 20.27 -7.79
N GLU A 158 2.45 19.43 -7.08
CA GLU A 158 2.96 18.40 -6.16
C GLU A 158 2.88 17.01 -6.79
N ALA A 159 2.21 16.87 -7.93
CA ALA A 159 1.84 15.60 -8.54
C ALA A 159 3.05 14.75 -8.99
N ASN A 160 4.18 15.38 -9.31
CA ASN A 160 5.43 14.68 -9.66
C ASN A 160 6.06 13.87 -8.52
N GLN A 161 5.49 13.93 -7.32
CA GLN A 161 5.92 13.10 -6.18
C GLN A 161 5.20 11.76 -6.10
N PHE A 162 4.11 11.58 -6.87
CA PHE A 162 3.19 10.45 -6.78
C PHE A 162 3.05 9.71 -8.11
N GLY A 163 2.52 8.51 -8.06
CA GLY A 163 1.97 7.85 -9.23
C GLY A 163 0.70 8.58 -9.67
N ILE A 164 0.64 9.05 -10.90
CA ILE A 164 -0.50 9.78 -11.47
C ILE A 164 -1.26 8.88 -12.42
N MET A 165 -2.58 8.91 -12.31
CA MET A 165 -3.46 8.09 -13.14
C MET A 165 -4.55 8.91 -13.82
N THR A 166 -5.05 8.38 -14.92
CA THR A 166 -6.28 8.83 -15.57
C THR A 166 -7.31 7.72 -15.53
N LEU A 167 -8.57 8.09 -15.36
CA LEU A 167 -9.70 7.17 -15.38
C LEU A 167 -10.52 7.41 -16.65
N ASP A 168 -11.10 6.34 -17.19
CA ASP A 168 -12.14 6.43 -18.20
C ASP A 168 -13.52 6.70 -17.56
N ASP A 169 -14.55 6.85 -18.39
CA ASP A 169 -15.93 7.14 -17.97
C ASP A 169 -16.55 6.00 -17.11
N THR A 170 -15.94 4.82 -17.10
CA THR A 170 -16.38 3.67 -16.31
C THR A 170 -15.65 3.56 -14.96
N GLY A 171 -14.66 4.43 -14.72
CA GLY A 171 -13.79 4.42 -13.55
C GLY A 171 -12.62 3.43 -13.64
N LYS A 172 -12.39 2.83 -14.82
CA LYS A 172 -11.17 2.06 -15.08
C LYS A 172 -9.98 3.00 -15.24
N VAL A 173 -8.83 2.53 -14.79
CA VAL A 173 -7.56 3.22 -15.00
C VAL A 173 -7.16 3.07 -16.46
N ALA A 174 -7.09 4.19 -17.18
CA ALA A 174 -6.69 4.24 -18.58
C ALA A 174 -5.18 4.43 -18.77
N ALA A 175 -4.52 5.11 -17.83
CA ALA A 175 -3.07 5.29 -17.80
C ALA A 175 -2.56 5.47 -16.37
N PHE A 176 -1.28 5.11 -16.14
CA PHE A 176 -0.59 5.29 -14.87
C PHE A 176 0.89 5.61 -15.12
N ASP A 177 1.33 6.75 -14.59
CA ASP A 177 2.70 7.24 -14.69
C ASP A 177 3.30 7.44 -13.30
N GLU A 178 4.37 6.72 -12.97
CA GLU A 178 5.03 6.82 -11.67
C GLU A 178 5.96 8.03 -11.64
N LYS A 179 5.59 9.03 -10.86
CA LYS A 179 6.35 10.28 -10.63
C LYS A 179 6.75 10.99 -11.94
N PRO A 180 5.76 11.34 -12.77
CA PRO A 180 6.03 11.98 -14.06
C PRO A 180 6.58 13.40 -13.87
N ASP A 181 7.52 13.79 -14.75
CA ASP A 181 8.00 15.18 -14.82
C ASP A 181 6.90 16.14 -15.24
N ASN A 182 5.98 15.67 -16.11
CA ASN A 182 4.84 16.41 -16.61
C ASN A 182 3.54 15.65 -16.27
N PRO A 183 2.98 15.82 -15.08
CA PRO A 183 1.79 15.06 -14.66
C PRO A 183 0.55 15.46 -15.47
N THR A 184 -0.25 14.44 -15.84
CA THR A 184 -1.51 14.64 -16.55
C THR A 184 -2.56 15.23 -15.60
N PRO A 185 -3.21 16.37 -15.95
CA PRO A 185 -4.24 16.95 -15.11
C PRO A 185 -5.55 16.14 -15.19
N VAL A 186 -6.40 16.34 -14.18
CA VAL A 186 -7.78 15.84 -14.19
C VAL A 186 -8.57 16.52 -15.32
N ALA A 187 -9.41 15.78 -16.08
CA ALA A 187 -10.08 16.24 -17.32
C ALA A 187 -10.87 17.47 -17.02
N ASN A 188 -11.32 18.08 -16.25
CA ASN A 188 -12.06 19.36 -16.13
C ASN A 188 -11.40 20.33 -15.10
N ASN A 189 -10.19 20.01 -14.65
CA ASN A 189 -9.49 20.83 -13.69
C ASN A 189 -7.96 20.78 -13.91
N PRO A 190 -7.37 21.73 -14.61
CA PRO A 190 -5.94 21.73 -14.93
C PRO A 190 -5.03 21.97 -13.72
N ASP A 191 -5.57 22.41 -12.60
CA ASP A 191 -4.81 22.67 -11.37
C ASP A 191 -4.65 21.41 -10.50
N LEU A 192 -5.34 20.31 -10.84
CA LEU A 192 -5.33 19.06 -10.11
C LEU A 192 -4.86 17.87 -10.96
N ALA A 193 -4.26 16.89 -10.31
CA ALA A 193 -3.96 15.58 -10.87
C ALA A 193 -4.50 14.48 -9.94
N LEU A 194 -4.85 13.32 -10.51
CA LEU A 194 -5.34 12.19 -9.74
C LEU A 194 -4.16 11.30 -9.31
N ALA A 195 -3.83 11.34 -8.03
CA ALA A 195 -2.70 10.65 -7.46
C ALA A 195 -3.08 9.30 -6.83
N SER A 196 -2.26 8.29 -7.04
CA SER A 196 -2.29 7.03 -6.29
C SER A 196 -1.84 7.26 -4.85
N MET A 197 -2.59 6.71 -3.91
CA MET A 197 -2.26 6.76 -2.48
C MET A 197 -1.32 5.63 -2.04
N GLY A 198 -0.87 4.74 -2.95
CA GLY A 198 -0.11 3.55 -2.56
C GLY A 198 -0.93 2.54 -1.76
N ILE A 199 -2.23 2.53 -1.94
CA ILE A 199 -3.20 1.63 -1.31
C ILE A 199 -3.87 0.84 -2.41
N TYR A 200 -3.71 -0.49 -2.37
CA TYR A 200 -4.19 -1.36 -3.45
C TYR A 200 -5.03 -2.51 -2.89
N VAL A 201 -6.08 -2.90 -3.60
CA VAL A 201 -6.79 -4.16 -3.40
C VAL A 201 -6.60 -5.00 -4.64
N PHE A 202 -6.19 -6.24 -4.48
CA PHE A 202 -6.01 -7.19 -5.58
C PHE A 202 -6.87 -8.43 -5.36
N SER A 203 -7.40 -9.00 -6.44
CA SER A 203 -7.80 -10.40 -6.46
C SER A 203 -6.55 -11.25 -6.31
N THR A 204 -6.54 -12.20 -5.37
CA THR A 204 -5.32 -12.94 -5.02
C THR A 204 -4.70 -13.62 -6.23
N LYS A 205 -5.50 -14.27 -7.08
CA LYS A 205 -5.02 -14.93 -8.28
C LYS A 205 -4.28 -13.96 -9.21
N ASP A 206 -4.89 -12.81 -9.50
CA ASP A 206 -4.33 -11.83 -10.42
C ASP A 206 -3.04 -11.20 -9.87
N LEU A 207 -2.97 -11.01 -8.55
CA LEU A 207 -1.73 -10.58 -7.87
C LEU A 207 -0.61 -11.61 -8.04
N LEU A 208 -0.89 -12.89 -7.76
CA LEU A 208 0.10 -13.97 -7.90
C LEU A 208 0.62 -14.06 -9.33
N ASP A 209 -0.27 -13.99 -10.32
CA ASP A 209 0.09 -14.03 -11.73
C ASP A 209 0.97 -12.83 -12.12
N ALA A 210 0.59 -11.62 -11.75
CA ALA A 210 1.33 -10.39 -12.04
C ALA A 210 2.73 -10.38 -11.39
N ILE A 211 2.83 -10.78 -10.12
CA ILE A 211 4.10 -10.84 -9.38
C ILE A 211 5.05 -11.90 -9.95
N ASN A 212 4.53 -13.07 -10.33
CA ASN A 212 5.35 -14.11 -10.96
C ASN A 212 5.85 -13.69 -12.35
N GLN A 213 5.01 -13.02 -13.15
CA GLN A 213 5.44 -12.47 -14.44
C GLN A 213 6.53 -11.40 -14.28
N ASP A 214 6.37 -10.50 -13.31
CA ASP A 214 7.36 -9.46 -13.04
C ASP A 214 8.69 -10.03 -12.56
N HIS A 215 8.65 -11.05 -11.71
CA HIS A 215 9.89 -11.71 -11.23
C HIS A 215 10.71 -12.31 -12.37
N ASN A 216 10.07 -12.84 -13.40
CA ASN A 216 10.74 -13.43 -14.57
C ASN A 216 11.23 -12.39 -15.58
N ASP A 217 10.93 -11.10 -15.39
CA ASP A 217 11.39 -10.01 -16.22
C ASP A 217 12.67 -9.41 -15.66
N SER A 218 13.81 -9.78 -16.25
CA SER A 218 15.15 -9.31 -15.83
C SER A 218 15.36 -7.79 -15.99
N THR A 219 14.47 -7.11 -16.71
CA THR A 219 14.53 -5.65 -16.92
C THR A 219 13.70 -4.89 -15.90
N SER A 220 12.90 -5.60 -15.10
CA SER A 220 12.02 -4.99 -14.10
C SER A 220 12.80 -4.48 -12.88
N GLY A 221 12.38 -3.32 -12.38
CA GLY A 221 12.80 -2.81 -11.08
C GLY A 221 12.00 -3.40 -9.91
N HIS A 222 11.05 -4.29 -10.19
CA HIS A 222 10.17 -4.97 -9.23
C HIS A 222 9.42 -4.01 -8.31
N ASP A 223 8.86 -2.95 -8.89
CA ASP A 223 8.08 -1.92 -8.20
C ASP A 223 6.62 -1.92 -8.66
N PHE A 224 5.67 -1.72 -7.71
CA PHE A 224 4.26 -1.73 -8.05
C PHE A 224 3.89 -0.63 -9.05
N GLY A 225 4.31 0.61 -8.79
CA GLY A 225 3.97 1.75 -9.63
C GLY A 225 4.65 1.71 -10.99
N LYS A 226 5.91 1.30 -11.04
CA LYS A 226 6.69 1.30 -12.29
C LYS A 226 6.48 0.06 -13.16
N ASN A 227 6.24 -1.09 -12.55
CA ASN A 227 6.31 -2.36 -13.27
C ASN A 227 4.99 -3.14 -13.23
N ILE A 228 4.34 -3.27 -12.09
CA ILE A 228 3.14 -4.11 -11.93
C ILE A 228 1.90 -3.41 -12.50
N LEU A 229 1.58 -2.22 -11.99
CA LEU A 229 0.34 -1.53 -12.35
C LEU A 229 0.25 -1.19 -13.84
N PRO A 230 1.29 -0.64 -14.49
CA PRO A 230 1.23 -0.37 -15.94
C PRO A 230 0.92 -1.63 -16.76
N LYS A 231 1.60 -2.77 -16.48
CA LYS A 231 1.34 -4.04 -17.18
C LYS A 231 -0.06 -4.58 -16.93
N MET A 232 -0.59 -4.43 -15.70
CA MET A 232 -1.95 -4.86 -15.38
C MET A 232 -3.01 -4.01 -16.08
N ILE A 233 -2.80 -2.69 -16.19
CA ILE A 233 -3.73 -1.78 -16.88
C ILE A 233 -3.91 -2.20 -18.34
N ASP A 234 -2.85 -2.61 -19.02
CA ASP A 234 -2.89 -3.04 -20.41
C ASP A 234 -3.63 -4.37 -20.63
N THR A 235 -3.65 -5.24 -19.63
CA THR A 235 -4.09 -6.64 -19.80
C THR A 235 -5.25 -7.06 -18.92
N GLN A 236 -5.59 -6.28 -17.89
CA GLN A 236 -6.55 -6.67 -16.86
C GLN A 236 -7.48 -5.49 -16.49
N SER A 237 -8.46 -5.78 -15.63
CA SER A 237 -9.42 -4.76 -15.15
C SER A 237 -8.88 -4.07 -13.90
N VAL A 238 -8.31 -2.87 -14.07
CA VAL A 238 -7.83 -2.03 -12.97
C VAL A 238 -8.76 -0.83 -12.80
N TYR A 239 -9.23 -0.57 -11.57
CA TYR A 239 -10.16 0.52 -11.26
C TYR A 239 -9.57 1.51 -10.26
N GLY A 240 -9.93 2.79 -10.40
CA GLY A 240 -9.71 3.82 -9.39
C GLY A 240 -10.81 3.80 -8.32
N TYR A 241 -10.42 3.99 -7.05
CA TYR A 241 -11.34 4.20 -5.94
C TYR A 241 -11.05 5.54 -5.28
N GLN A 242 -11.99 6.49 -5.43
CA GLN A 242 -11.82 7.86 -4.94
C GLN A 242 -11.83 7.91 -3.41
N PHE A 243 -10.75 8.38 -2.81
CA PHE A 243 -10.63 8.61 -1.37
C PHE A 243 -11.56 9.75 -0.93
N GLY A 244 -12.37 9.47 0.09
CA GLY A 244 -13.36 10.43 0.57
C GLY A 244 -14.53 10.66 -0.38
N GLY A 245 -14.80 9.72 -1.30
CA GLY A 245 -16.05 9.67 -2.07
C GLY A 245 -17.25 9.24 -1.20
N ASP A 246 -18.43 9.21 -1.80
CA ASP A 246 -19.71 9.00 -1.10
C ASP A 246 -19.79 7.69 -0.29
N SER A 247 -19.04 6.67 -0.67
CA SER A 247 -19.00 5.35 -0.01
C SER A 247 -17.87 5.19 1.00
N GLY A 248 -16.98 6.18 1.15
CA GLY A 248 -15.78 6.09 1.99
C GLY A 248 -15.98 6.66 3.39
N ARG A 249 -15.41 5.98 4.40
CA ARG A 249 -15.26 6.54 5.75
C ARG A 249 -13.85 7.10 5.91
N VAL A 250 -13.75 8.41 5.79
CA VAL A 250 -12.49 9.16 5.95
C VAL A 250 -12.73 10.34 6.90
N SER A 251 -11.67 11.03 7.32
CA SER A 251 -11.83 12.30 8.03
C SER A 251 -12.51 13.34 7.11
N PRO A 252 -13.29 14.29 7.63
CA PRO A 252 -14.03 15.27 6.83
C PRO A 252 -13.13 16.14 5.94
N ASP A 253 -11.89 16.39 6.38
CA ASP A 253 -10.88 17.16 5.67
C ASP A 253 -10.13 16.33 4.60
N LYS A 254 -10.45 15.04 4.46
CA LYS A 254 -9.79 14.09 3.55
C LYS A 254 -8.27 14.11 3.69
N TYR A 255 -7.78 14.31 4.92
CA TYR A 255 -6.35 14.42 5.18
C TYR A 255 -5.63 13.11 4.85
N TRP A 256 -4.64 13.22 3.99
CA TRP A 256 -3.67 12.16 3.68
C TRP A 256 -2.29 12.78 3.48
N ARG A 257 -1.25 12.16 4.03
CA ARG A 257 0.12 12.66 3.91
C ARG A 257 1.10 11.49 3.79
N ASP A 258 1.88 11.47 2.72
CA ASP A 258 3.15 10.74 2.69
C ASP A 258 4.17 11.53 3.49
N VAL A 259 4.61 10.98 4.63
CA VAL A 259 5.62 11.60 5.49
C VAL A 259 7.00 11.35 4.89
N GLY A 260 7.28 11.95 3.73
CA GLY A 260 8.50 11.73 2.96
C GLY A 260 9.69 12.61 3.37
N THR A 261 9.45 13.75 4.01
CA THR A 261 10.44 14.76 4.39
C THR A 261 10.22 15.24 5.83
N LEU A 262 11.20 15.95 6.41
CA LEU A 262 11.04 16.56 7.74
C LEU A 262 9.91 17.60 7.77
N ASP A 263 9.74 18.36 6.69
CA ASP A 263 8.66 19.37 6.60
C ASP A 263 7.26 18.71 6.52
N ALA A 264 7.19 17.48 5.99
CA ALA A 264 5.95 16.73 5.94
C ALA A 264 5.63 16.00 7.25
N TYR A 265 6.62 15.84 8.13
CA TYR A 265 6.51 15.24 9.46
C TYR A 265 6.06 16.27 10.50
#